data_83fefb829b508a375c0993582d9d259c
#
_entry.id   83fefb829b508a375c0993582d9d259c
#
_cell.length_a   1.000
_cell.length_b   1.000
_cell.length_c   1.000
_cell.angle_alpha   90.00
_cell.angle_beta   90.00
_cell.angle_gamma   90.00
#
_symmetry.space_group_name_H-M   'P 1'
#
loop_
_entity.id
_entity.type
_entity.pdbx_description
1 polymer ?
#
loop_
_entity_poly.entity_id
_entity_poly.type
_entity_poly.pdbx_seq_one_letter_code
_entity_poly.pdbx_strand_id
1 'polypeptide(L)'
;MPFSWKGTLAQYCGRLHRNFAGKNEVQIYDYVDYRIPVFDRMYQNRLKGYKHLGYSIKPNTSENVEIQTESKLYSAEDYKSDFQKDILSATSKIIISVPYLSKSDVQNFVLNSTTLLVKGVSIQIIVRKQEDEAKRKKSEPCISMLENIGIKVIEQENISQKITIIDEKIIWYGNINFLGYTENEECCMRIFDNKIASEIEAEILKL
;
A
#
# COMPACT_ATOMS: atom_id res chain seq x y z
N MET A 1 4.86 -8.59 24.42
CA MET A 1 3.79 -9.54 24.74
C MET A 1 2.56 -8.77 25.20
N PRO A 2 1.41 -8.86 24.53
CA PRO A 2 0.22 -8.12 24.95
C PRO A 2 -0.29 -8.64 26.28
N PHE A 3 -0.51 -7.77 27.24
CA PHE A 3 -1.07 -8.10 28.55
C PHE A 3 -2.10 -7.03 28.97
N SER A 4 -3.09 -7.41 29.77
CA SER A 4 -4.14 -6.52 30.28
C SER A 4 -4.31 -6.59 31.79
N TRP A 5 -3.50 -7.37 32.48
CA TRP A 5 -3.66 -7.65 33.89
C TRP A 5 -3.06 -6.55 34.77
N LYS A 6 -3.86 -6.00 35.70
CA LYS A 6 -3.46 -4.88 36.56
C LYS A 6 -2.20 -5.16 37.40
N GLY A 7 -2.02 -6.38 37.91
CA GLY A 7 -0.85 -6.78 38.68
C GLY A 7 0.45 -6.75 37.89
N THR A 8 0.42 -7.22 36.66
CA THR A 8 1.59 -7.20 35.76
C THR A 8 1.97 -5.78 35.40
N LEU A 9 0.98 -4.91 35.12
CA LEU A 9 1.22 -3.50 34.82
C LEU A 9 1.89 -2.78 36.00
N ALA A 10 1.38 -3.00 37.22
CA ALA A 10 1.94 -2.40 38.43
C ALA A 10 3.39 -2.85 38.69
N GLN A 11 3.71 -4.12 38.43
CA GLN A 11 5.07 -4.64 38.58
C GLN A 11 6.05 -4.00 37.58
N TYR A 12 5.67 -3.87 36.30
CA TYR A 12 6.52 -3.22 35.30
C TYR A 12 6.73 -1.73 35.60
N CYS A 13 5.65 -1.01 35.93
CA CYS A 13 5.74 0.39 36.31
C CYS A 13 6.56 0.57 37.59
N GLY A 14 6.38 -0.29 38.60
CA GLY A 14 7.13 -0.21 39.84
C GLY A 14 8.64 -0.40 39.67
N ARG A 15 9.07 -1.24 38.70
CA ARG A 15 10.49 -1.37 38.36
C ARG A 15 11.07 -0.10 37.74
N LEU A 16 10.28 0.60 36.95
CA LEU A 16 10.68 1.88 36.36
C LEU A 16 10.78 3.01 37.37
N HIS A 17 10.07 2.94 38.50
CA HIS A 17 10.09 3.94 39.58
C HIS A 17 11.26 3.78 40.56
N ARG A 18 12.14 2.80 40.39
CA ARG A 18 13.33 2.70 41.24
C ARG A 18 14.20 3.94 41.06
N ASN A 19 14.50 4.59 42.20
CA ASN A 19 15.29 5.81 42.22
C ASN A 19 16.75 5.51 41.95
N PHE A 20 17.39 6.31 41.10
CA PHE A 20 18.84 6.43 40.98
C PHE A 20 19.22 7.91 40.68
N ALA A 21 20.45 8.27 40.97
CA ALA A 21 20.90 9.62 40.78
C ALA A 21 20.75 10.09 39.32
N GLY A 22 20.12 11.25 39.12
CA GLY A 22 19.91 11.85 37.79
C GLY A 22 18.59 11.48 37.11
N LYS A 23 17.72 10.71 37.74
CA LYS A 23 16.41 10.36 37.17
C LYS A 23 15.35 11.42 37.52
N ASN A 24 14.87 12.15 36.51
CA ASN A 24 13.90 13.22 36.66
C ASN A 24 12.48 12.82 36.30
N GLU A 25 12.29 11.85 35.41
CA GLU A 25 10.98 11.38 34.96
C GLU A 25 11.01 9.90 34.57
N VAL A 26 9.81 9.33 34.46
CA VAL A 26 9.58 7.97 33.94
C VAL A 26 8.64 8.08 32.75
N GLN A 27 9.08 7.61 31.60
CA GLN A 27 8.26 7.53 30.39
C GLN A 27 7.99 6.07 30.02
N ILE A 28 6.75 5.79 29.65
CA ILE A 28 6.32 4.47 29.16
C ILE A 28 5.80 4.64 27.74
N TYR A 29 6.37 3.90 26.81
CA TYR A 29 5.88 3.78 25.44
C TYR A 29 5.09 2.50 25.31
N ASP A 30 3.79 2.62 25.07
CA ASP A 30 2.87 1.48 24.92
C ASP A 30 2.40 1.41 23.46
N TYR A 31 2.75 0.32 22.77
CA TYR A 31 2.41 0.09 21.38
C TYR A 31 1.18 -0.81 21.29
N VAL A 32 0.23 -0.46 20.44
CA VAL A 32 -0.98 -1.24 20.20
C VAL A 32 -1.30 -1.33 18.72
N ASP A 33 -1.70 -2.50 18.27
CA ASP A 33 -2.30 -2.68 16.96
C ASP A 33 -3.83 -2.53 17.07
N TYR A 34 -4.32 -1.34 16.72
CA TYR A 34 -5.75 -1.01 16.77
C TYR A 34 -6.61 -1.83 15.79
N ARG A 35 -6.01 -2.46 14.78
CA ARG A 35 -6.73 -3.29 13.82
C ARG A 35 -7.21 -4.60 14.42
N ILE A 36 -6.65 -5.01 15.55
CA ILE A 36 -7.02 -6.24 16.26
C ILE A 36 -7.87 -5.90 17.49
N PRO A 37 -9.19 -6.16 17.48
CA PRO A 37 -10.09 -5.71 18.55
C PRO A 37 -9.70 -6.20 19.96
N VAL A 38 -9.06 -7.37 20.05
CA VAL A 38 -8.56 -7.91 21.33
C VAL A 38 -7.42 -7.05 21.87
N PHE A 39 -6.50 -6.60 21.00
CA PHE A 39 -5.38 -5.76 21.43
C PHE A 39 -5.82 -4.35 21.81
N ASP A 40 -6.77 -3.78 21.09
CA ASP A 40 -7.37 -2.51 21.47
C ASP A 40 -8.03 -2.60 22.85
N ARG A 41 -8.85 -3.64 23.12
CA ARG A 41 -9.46 -3.86 24.44
C ARG A 41 -8.41 -3.99 25.55
N MET A 42 -7.33 -4.72 25.30
CA MET A 42 -6.21 -4.85 26.24
C MET A 42 -5.55 -3.50 26.50
N TYR A 43 -5.36 -2.70 25.46
CA TYR A 43 -4.81 -1.36 25.58
C TYR A 43 -5.70 -0.43 26.39
N GLN A 44 -7.01 -0.40 26.16
CA GLN A 44 -7.96 0.40 26.95
C GLN A 44 -7.90 0.04 28.45
N ASN A 45 -7.71 -1.24 28.75
CA ASN A 45 -7.53 -1.68 30.13
C ASN A 45 -6.20 -1.20 30.73
N ARG A 46 -5.10 -1.19 29.94
CA ARG A 46 -3.80 -0.65 30.38
C ARG A 46 -3.87 0.86 30.60
N LEU A 47 -4.57 1.62 29.74
CA LEU A 47 -4.77 3.06 29.93
C LEU A 47 -5.45 3.39 31.27
N LYS A 48 -6.47 2.63 31.66
CA LYS A 48 -7.11 2.76 32.99
C LYS A 48 -6.11 2.46 34.11
N GLY A 49 -5.26 1.44 33.92
CA GLY A 49 -4.21 1.09 34.87
C GLY A 49 -3.14 2.17 35.01
N TYR A 50 -2.67 2.75 33.92
CA TYR A 50 -1.70 3.86 33.95
C TYR A 50 -2.25 5.09 34.70
N LYS A 51 -3.50 5.48 34.42
CA LYS A 51 -4.17 6.58 35.15
C LYS A 51 -4.24 6.29 36.63
N HIS A 52 -4.57 5.06 37.03
CA HIS A 52 -4.62 4.66 38.43
C HIS A 52 -3.27 4.71 39.13
N LEU A 53 -2.18 4.45 38.40
CA LEU A 53 -0.81 4.54 38.88
C LEU A 53 -0.23 5.97 38.84
N GLY A 54 -1.03 6.98 38.49
CA GLY A 54 -0.63 8.39 38.49
C GLY A 54 0.08 8.86 37.23
N TYR A 55 0.10 8.07 36.15
CA TYR A 55 0.66 8.50 34.87
C TYR A 55 -0.26 9.45 34.13
N SER A 56 0.28 10.54 33.62
CA SER A 56 -0.38 11.37 32.62
C SER A 56 -0.17 10.75 31.22
N ILE A 57 -1.26 10.58 30.49
CA ILE A 57 -1.20 10.12 29.11
C ILE A 57 -0.91 11.35 28.26
N LYS A 58 0.30 11.45 27.74
CA LYS A 58 0.64 12.45 26.73
C LYS A 58 0.22 11.87 25.38
N PRO A 59 -0.60 12.57 24.57
CA PRO A 59 -0.73 12.21 23.17
C PRO A 59 0.69 12.22 22.58
N ASN A 60 0.97 11.29 21.69
CA ASN A 60 2.27 11.22 21.02
C ASN A 60 2.44 12.51 20.19
N THR A 61 3.09 13.54 20.76
CA THR A 61 3.40 14.82 20.11
C THR A 61 4.74 14.78 19.37
N SER A 62 5.32 13.62 19.15
CA SER A 62 6.15 13.48 17.96
C SER A 62 5.20 13.76 16.81
N GLU A 63 5.41 14.87 16.11
CA GLU A 63 4.64 15.37 14.99
C GLU A 63 3.81 14.26 14.39
N ASN A 64 2.49 14.37 14.53
CA ASN A 64 1.58 13.52 13.78
C ASN A 64 1.89 13.72 12.31
N VAL A 65 2.90 13.05 11.83
CA VAL A 65 2.73 12.33 10.61
C VAL A 65 1.70 11.28 11.01
N GLU A 66 0.42 11.65 11.01
CA GLU A 66 -0.61 10.71 10.65
C GLU A 66 -0.13 10.15 9.33
N ILE A 67 0.62 9.06 9.43
CA ILE A 67 0.70 8.12 8.34
C ILE A 67 -0.72 7.59 8.33
N GLN A 68 -1.61 8.33 7.67
CA GLN A 68 -2.89 7.82 7.21
C GLN A 68 -2.55 6.80 6.13
N THR A 69 -1.99 5.68 6.57
CA THR A 69 -1.92 4.52 5.74
C THR A 69 -3.34 3.98 5.69
N GLU A 70 -4.20 4.65 4.94
CA GLU A 70 -5.50 4.11 4.60
C GLU A 70 -5.25 2.89 3.73
N SER A 71 -5.23 1.73 4.35
CA SER A 71 -5.14 0.47 3.61
C SER A 71 -6.49 -0.23 3.62
N LYS A 72 -6.92 -0.67 2.44
CA LYS A 72 -8.15 -1.42 2.24
C LYS A 72 -7.88 -2.64 1.38
N LEU A 73 -8.38 -3.80 1.81
CA LEU A 73 -8.33 -5.05 1.06
C LEU A 73 -9.56 -5.13 0.13
N TYR A 74 -9.33 -5.60 -1.09
CA TYR A 74 -10.34 -5.80 -2.12
C TYR A 74 -10.27 -7.21 -2.68
N SER A 75 -11.42 -7.75 -3.03
CA SER A 75 -11.55 -8.97 -3.81
C SER A 75 -11.53 -8.68 -5.33
N ALA A 76 -11.46 -9.73 -6.13
CA ALA A 76 -11.56 -9.63 -7.59
C ALA A 76 -12.89 -9.01 -8.07
N GLU A 77 -13.95 -9.08 -7.26
CA GLU A 77 -15.28 -8.59 -7.60
C GLU A 77 -15.46 -7.09 -7.35
N ASP A 78 -14.82 -6.55 -6.29
CA ASP A 78 -15.13 -5.21 -5.78
C ASP A 78 -14.05 -4.13 -6.05
N TYR A 79 -12.83 -4.51 -6.47
CA TYR A 79 -11.73 -3.56 -6.67
C TYR A 79 -11.93 -2.59 -7.84
N LYS A 80 -12.60 -3.03 -8.91
CA LYS A 80 -12.60 -2.34 -10.21
C LYS A 80 -13.10 -0.89 -10.13
N SER A 81 -14.15 -0.65 -9.38
CA SER A 81 -14.76 0.68 -9.25
C SER A 81 -13.80 1.69 -8.59
N ASP A 82 -13.17 1.30 -7.49
CA ASP A 82 -12.28 2.19 -6.75
C ASP A 82 -10.91 2.30 -7.45
N PHE A 83 -10.42 1.23 -8.06
CA PHE A 83 -9.23 1.27 -8.92
C PHE A 83 -9.40 2.24 -10.09
N GLN A 84 -10.55 2.18 -10.78
CA GLN A 84 -10.83 3.10 -11.89
C GLN A 84 -10.93 4.55 -11.42
N LYS A 85 -11.55 4.82 -10.25
CA LYS A 85 -11.59 6.16 -9.68
C LYS A 85 -10.19 6.70 -9.39
N ASP A 86 -9.33 5.87 -8.78
CA ASP A 86 -7.95 6.26 -8.49
C ASP A 86 -7.16 6.54 -9.77
N ILE A 87 -7.26 5.69 -10.80
CA ILE A 87 -6.64 5.93 -12.11
C ILE A 87 -7.10 7.28 -12.69
N LEU A 88 -8.41 7.54 -12.71
CA LEU A 88 -8.97 8.78 -13.26
C LEU A 88 -8.64 10.03 -12.43
N SER A 89 -8.29 9.86 -11.16
CA SER A 89 -7.89 10.94 -10.26
C SER A 89 -6.42 11.34 -10.42
N ALA A 90 -5.63 10.59 -11.20
CA ALA A 90 -4.21 10.84 -11.39
C ALA A 90 -3.96 12.25 -11.95
N THR A 91 -2.94 12.91 -11.40
CA THR A 91 -2.58 14.29 -11.75
C THR A 91 -1.17 14.42 -12.33
N SER A 92 -0.29 13.44 -12.09
CA SER A 92 1.11 13.52 -12.52
C SER A 92 1.61 12.25 -13.17
N LYS A 93 1.41 11.08 -12.52
CA LYS A 93 2.10 9.85 -12.94
C LYS A 93 1.34 8.59 -12.57
N ILE A 94 1.34 7.62 -13.47
CA ILE A 94 0.86 6.26 -13.25
C ILE A 94 1.94 5.27 -13.67
N ILE A 95 2.28 4.33 -12.79
CA ILE A 95 3.14 3.18 -13.12
C ILE A 95 2.34 1.90 -12.87
N ILE A 96 2.29 1.02 -13.86
CA ILE A 96 1.64 -0.28 -13.75
C ILE A 96 2.66 -1.36 -14.08
N SER A 97 2.90 -2.29 -13.15
CA SER A 97 3.73 -3.48 -13.36
C SER A 97 2.85 -4.71 -13.37
N VAL A 98 2.86 -5.47 -14.47
CA VAL A 98 2.02 -6.67 -14.66
C VAL A 98 2.76 -7.72 -15.47
N PRO A 99 2.56 -9.03 -15.20
CA PRO A 99 3.28 -10.09 -15.91
C PRO A 99 2.77 -10.34 -17.34
N TYR A 100 1.52 -10.02 -17.64
CA TYR A 100 0.92 -10.19 -18.96
C TYR A 100 -0.25 -9.23 -19.17
N LEU A 101 -0.59 -8.99 -20.45
CA LEU A 101 -1.65 -8.10 -20.90
C LEU A 101 -2.80 -8.90 -21.52
N SER A 102 -4.03 -8.49 -21.29
CA SER A 102 -5.19 -8.96 -22.02
C SER A 102 -5.72 -7.87 -22.96
N LYS A 103 -6.18 -8.27 -24.14
CA LYS A 103 -6.67 -7.33 -25.16
C LYS A 103 -7.85 -6.50 -24.66
N SER A 104 -8.79 -7.12 -23.97
CA SER A 104 -9.99 -6.45 -23.44
C SER A 104 -9.66 -5.41 -22.39
N ASP A 105 -8.75 -5.75 -21.43
CA ASP A 105 -8.41 -4.85 -20.34
C ASP A 105 -7.56 -3.70 -20.84
N VAL A 106 -6.64 -3.96 -21.77
CA VAL A 106 -5.85 -2.91 -22.44
C VAL A 106 -6.74 -1.97 -23.24
N GLN A 107 -7.72 -2.46 -24.00
CA GLN A 107 -8.67 -1.61 -24.73
C GLN A 107 -9.46 -0.69 -23.79
N ASN A 108 -9.97 -1.24 -22.69
CA ASN A 108 -10.67 -0.46 -21.68
C ASN A 108 -9.76 0.58 -21.02
N PHE A 109 -8.51 0.22 -20.72
CA PHE A 109 -7.54 1.12 -20.13
C PHE A 109 -7.18 2.27 -21.10
N VAL A 110 -6.95 1.99 -22.38
CA VAL A 110 -6.67 2.97 -23.43
C VAL A 110 -7.79 4.00 -23.52
N LEU A 111 -9.05 3.56 -23.54
CA LEU A 111 -10.22 4.47 -23.61
C LEU A 111 -10.24 5.46 -22.43
N ASN A 112 -9.93 5.00 -21.23
CA ASN A 112 -9.93 5.83 -20.02
C ASN A 112 -8.67 6.70 -19.89
N SER A 113 -7.53 6.26 -20.44
CA SER A 113 -6.23 6.92 -20.28
C SER A 113 -6.03 8.12 -21.21
N THR A 114 -6.74 8.19 -22.34
CA THR A 114 -6.58 9.27 -23.32
C THR A 114 -6.78 10.66 -22.69
N THR A 115 -7.78 10.81 -21.83
CA THR A 115 -8.04 12.07 -21.12
C THR A 115 -6.91 12.44 -20.16
N LEU A 116 -6.28 11.46 -19.51
CA LEU A 116 -5.17 11.67 -18.59
C LEU A 116 -3.91 12.13 -19.35
N LEU A 117 -3.61 11.50 -20.47
CA LEU A 117 -2.48 11.87 -21.33
C LEU A 117 -2.62 13.30 -21.86
N VAL A 118 -3.82 13.72 -22.28
CA VAL A 118 -4.11 15.11 -22.68
C VAL A 118 -3.89 16.09 -21.53
N LYS A 119 -4.15 15.69 -20.29
CA LYS A 119 -3.86 16.49 -19.09
C LYS A 119 -2.39 16.51 -18.70
N GLY A 120 -1.53 15.79 -19.41
CA GLY A 120 -0.09 15.71 -19.12
C GLY A 120 0.30 14.67 -18.09
N VAL A 121 -0.59 13.74 -17.72
CA VAL A 121 -0.25 12.61 -16.83
C VAL A 121 0.69 11.66 -17.56
N SER A 122 1.84 11.36 -16.97
CA SER A 122 2.78 10.36 -17.48
C SER A 122 2.31 8.96 -17.13
N ILE A 123 2.17 8.08 -18.12
CA ILE A 123 1.76 6.69 -17.89
C ILE A 123 2.87 5.76 -18.38
N GLN A 124 3.32 4.86 -17.50
CA GLN A 124 4.33 3.85 -17.80
C GLN A 124 3.81 2.46 -17.41
N ILE A 125 3.97 1.51 -18.31
CA ILE A 125 3.59 0.11 -18.07
C ILE A 125 4.85 -0.74 -18.19
N ILE A 126 5.08 -1.59 -17.18
CA ILE A 126 6.17 -2.53 -17.13
C ILE A 126 5.54 -3.92 -17.27
N VAL A 127 5.95 -4.66 -18.30
CA VAL A 127 5.38 -5.97 -18.62
C VAL A 127 6.49 -7.01 -18.76
N ARG A 128 6.18 -8.26 -18.42
CA ARG A 128 7.14 -9.34 -18.62
C ARG A 128 7.39 -9.56 -20.11
N LYS A 129 8.68 -9.54 -20.49
CA LYS A 129 9.13 -9.96 -21.81
C LYS A 129 8.78 -11.44 -22.04
N GLN A 130 8.09 -11.73 -23.12
CA GLN A 130 7.66 -13.08 -23.42
C GLN A 130 8.72 -13.79 -24.27
N GLU A 131 9.27 -14.88 -23.74
CA GLU A 131 10.23 -15.72 -24.48
C GLU A 131 9.53 -16.62 -25.50
N ASP A 132 8.33 -17.09 -25.17
CA ASP A 132 7.51 -17.93 -26.04
C ASP A 132 6.91 -17.10 -27.18
N GLU A 133 7.15 -17.54 -28.44
CA GLU A 133 6.70 -16.82 -29.63
C GLU A 133 5.17 -16.67 -29.73
N ALA A 134 4.42 -17.67 -29.29
CA ALA A 134 2.94 -17.61 -29.31
C ALA A 134 2.41 -16.60 -28.28
N LYS A 135 3.05 -16.51 -27.11
CA LYS A 135 2.71 -15.51 -26.09
C LYS A 135 3.13 -14.11 -26.54
N ARG A 136 4.30 -13.98 -27.18
CA ARG A 136 4.76 -12.70 -27.73
C ARG A 136 3.79 -12.17 -28.79
N LYS A 137 3.36 -13.00 -29.76
CA LYS A 137 2.35 -12.63 -30.76
C LYS A 137 1.01 -12.18 -30.15
N LYS A 138 0.66 -12.62 -28.94
CA LYS A 138 -0.54 -12.16 -28.22
C LYS A 138 -0.31 -10.84 -27.51
N SER A 139 0.89 -10.56 -27.01
CA SER A 139 1.21 -9.32 -26.28
C SER A 139 1.53 -8.13 -27.19
N GLU A 140 2.18 -8.35 -28.32
CA GLU A 140 2.57 -7.29 -29.27
C GLU A 140 1.42 -6.35 -29.68
N PRO A 141 0.20 -6.81 -30.03
CA PRO A 141 -0.92 -5.91 -30.32
C PRO A 141 -1.33 -5.06 -29.13
N CYS A 142 -1.23 -5.58 -27.90
CA CYS A 142 -1.54 -4.86 -26.69
C CYS A 142 -0.50 -3.75 -26.43
N ILE A 143 0.78 -4.08 -26.58
CA ILE A 143 1.89 -3.12 -26.45
C ILE A 143 1.72 -2.01 -27.49
N SER A 144 1.53 -2.36 -28.76
CA SER A 144 1.32 -1.38 -29.83
C SER A 144 0.12 -0.46 -29.58
N MET A 145 -0.99 -0.97 -29.04
CA MET A 145 -2.15 -0.13 -28.68
C MET A 145 -1.81 0.91 -27.61
N LEU A 146 -1.01 0.55 -26.62
CA LEU A 146 -0.57 1.44 -25.55
C LEU A 146 0.40 2.50 -26.06
N GLU A 147 1.41 2.09 -26.83
CA GLU A 147 2.42 2.99 -27.39
C GLU A 147 1.84 4.00 -28.40
N ASN A 148 0.86 3.58 -29.21
CA ASN A 148 0.20 4.43 -30.19
C ASN A 148 -0.53 5.63 -29.56
N ILE A 149 -0.92 5.58 -28.31
CA ILE A 149 -1.51 6.71 -27.57
C ILE A 149 -0.51 7.47 -26.70
N GLY A 150 0.77 7.11 -26.74
CA GLY A 150 1.84 7.78 -26.00
C GLY A 150 2.14 7.22 -24.61
N ILE A 151 1.64 6.03 -24.29
CA ILE A 151 2.02 5.30 -23.06
C ILE A 151 3.38 4.64 -23.27
N LYS A 152 4.28 4.83 -22.31
CA LYS A 152 5.60 4.18 -22.33
C LYS A 152 5.48 2.73 -21.86
N VAL A 153 5.83 1.76 -22.70
CA VAL A 153 5.89 0.35 -22.32
C VAL A 153 7.35 -0.09 -22.18
N ILE A 154 7.64 -0.81 -21.09
CA ILE A 154 8.96 -1.38 -20.81
C ILE A 154 8.79 -2.89 -20.65
N GLU A 155 9.51 -3.66 -21.45
CA GLU A 155 9.58 -5.11 -21.31
C GLU A 155 10.78 -5.51 -20.45
N GLN A 156 10.55 -6.31 -19.41
CA GLN A 156 11.57 -6.84 -18.50
C GLN A 156 11.42 -8.35 -18.31
N GLU A 157 12.52 -9.06 -18.06
CA GLU A 157 12.51 -10.54 -18.05
C GLU A 157 11.80 -11.14 -16.84
N ASN A 158 12.01 -10.60 -15.64
CA ASN A 158 11.61 -11.24 -14.36
C ASN A 158 10.42 -10.57 -13.67
N ILE A 159 9.46 -10.02 -14.42
CA ILE A 159 8.27 -9.40 -13.82
C ILE A 159 7.28 -10.46 -13.36
N SER A 160 7.00 -10.48 -12.07
CA SER A 160 5.95 -11.28 -11.44
C SER A 160 5.01 -10.43 -10.58
N GLN A 161 5.45 -9.23 -10.21
CA GLN A 161 4.69 -8.30 -9.38
C GLN A 161 3.47 -7.78 -10.16
N LYS A 162 2.39 -7.59 -9.43
CA LYS A 162 1.15 -6.98 -9.91
C LYS A 162 0.89 -5.73 -9.05
N ILE A 163 1.39 -4.60 -9.52
CA ILE A 163 1.43 -3.34 -8.77
C ILE A 163 0.97 -2.20 -9.66
N THR A 164 0.22 -1.28 -9.08
CA THR A 164 -0.03 0.03 -9.69
C THR A 164 0.32 1.12 -8.68
N ILE A 165 1.09 2.11 -9.12
CA ILE A 165 1.43 3.30 -8.32
C ILE A 165 0.86 4.52 -9.03
N ILE A 166 0.14 5.37 -8.29
CA ILE A 166 -0.50 6.57 -8.80
C ILE A 166 -0.01 7.78 -7.99
N ASP A 167 0.53 8.77 -8.68
CA ASP A 167 1.02 10.05 -8.12
C ASP A 167 1.97 9.88 -6.92
N GLU A 168 2.77 8.80 -6.92
CA GLU A 168 3.74 8.48 -5.84
C GLU A 168 3.11 8.40 -4.45
N LYS A 169 1.82 8.08 -4.34
CA LYS A 169 1.07 8.04 -3.07
C LYS A 169 0.05 6.93 -2.94
N ILE A 170 -0.64 6.56 -4.03
CA ILE A 170 -1.62 5.47 -4.02
C ILE A 170 -0.96 4.23 -4.62
N ILE A 171 -1.02 3.13 -3.89
CA ILE A 171 -0.45 1.86 -4.30
C ILE A 171 -1.56 0.82 -4.33
N TRP A 172 -1.70 0.13 -5.46
CA TRP A 172 -2.47 -1.09 -5.57
C TRP A 172 -1.52 -2.26 -5.72
N TYR A 173 -1.55 -3.20 -4.79
CA TYR A 173 -0.64 -4.33 -4.73
C TYR A 173 -1.38 -5.62 -4.37
N GLY A 174 -1.09 -6.72 -5.05
CA GLY A 174 -1.69 -8.00 -4.74
C GLY A 174 -1.44 -9.06 -5.81
N ASN A 175 -2.35 -10.01 -5.92
CA ASN A 175 -2.31 -11.02 -6.97
C ASN A 175 -3.31 -10.76 -8.10
N ILE A 176 -4.06 -9.64 -8.09
CA ILE A 176 -4.89 -9.18 -9.20
C ILE A 176 -4.03 -8.61 -10.32
N ASN A 177 -4.24 -9.06 -11.55
CA ASN A 177 -3.61 -8.48 -12.72
C ASN A 177 -4.43 -7.31 -13.26
N PHE A 178 -3.98 -6.08 -13.03
CA PHE A 178 -4.72 -4.85 -13.35
C PHE A 178 -4.94 -4.58 -14.86
N LEU A 179 -4.18 -5.24 -15.74
CA LEU A 179 -4.31 -5.16 -17.21
C LEU A 179 -4.43 -6.52 -17.86
N GLY A 180 -4.84 -7.53 -17.12
CA GLY A 180 -4.97 -8.88 -17.58
C GLY A 180 -6.07 -9.66 -16.87
N TYR A 181 -6.18 -10.93 -17.21
CA TYR A 181 -7.18 -11.81 -16.61
C TYR A 181 -6.99 -11.90 -15.09
N THR A 182 -8.11 -11.87 -14.38
CA THR A 182 -8.19 -11.97 -12.91
C THR A 182 -9.07 -13.17 -12.54
N GLU A 183 -8.61 -13.99 -11.60
CA GLU A 183 -9.37 -15.12 -11.05
C GLU A 183 -10.20 -14.70 -9.83
N ASN A 184 -11.28 -15.44 -9.54
CA ASN A 184 -12.21 -15.05 -8.47
C ASN A 184 -11.61 -15.07 -7.07
N GLU A 185 -10.56 -15.86 -6.83
CA GLU A 185 -9.88 -15.97 -5.54
C GLU A 185 -8.75 -14.91 -5.36
N GLU A 186 -8.52 -14.09 -6.38
CA GLU A 186 -7.50 -13.05 -6.31
C GLU A 186 -7.96 -11.86 -5.48
N CYS A 187 -7.01 -11.22 -4.81
CA CYS A 187 -7.25 -10.02 -4.01
C CYS A 187 -6.14 -9.00 -4.19
N CYS A 188 -6.42 -7.75 -3.88
CA CYS A 188 -5.42 -6.70 -3.84
C CYS A 188 -5.65 -5.76 -2.67
N MET A 189 -4.61 -5.04 -2.29
CA MET A 189 -4.64 -4.03 -1.26
C MET A 189 -4.42 -2.67 -1.90
N ARG A 190 -5.25 -1.70 -1.51
CA ARG A 190 -5.03 -0.28 -1.78
C ARG A 190 -4.36 0.33 -0.56
N ILE A 191 -3.23 1.00 -0.77
CA ILE A 191 -2.44 1.63 0.29
C ILE A 191 -2.23 3.10 -0.11
N PHE A 192 -2.40 4.01 0.84
CA PHE A 192 -2.07 5.42 0.65
C PHE A 192 -0.84 5.76 1.50
N ASP A 193 0.35 5.81 0.88
CA ASP A 193 1.61 6.08 1.56
C ASP A 193 2.68 6.50 0.55
N ASN A 194 3.17 7.74 0.66
CA ASN A 194 4.17 8.29 -0.26
C ASN A 194 5.54 7.60 -0.11
N LYS A 195 5.91 7.22 1.10
CA LYS A 195 7.22 6.61 1.36
C LYS A 195 7.28 5.20 0.76
N ILE A 196 6.25 4.40 1.03
CA ILE A 196 6.13 3.05 0.47
C ILE A 196 6.04 3.11 -1.06
N ALA A 197 5.29 4.07 -1.61
CA ALA A 197 5.19 4.26 -3.06
C ALA A 197 6.55 4.53 -3.70
N SER A 198 7.34 5.43 -3.12
CA SER A 198 8.68 5.77 -3.62
C SER A 198 9.66 4.59 -3.49
N GLU A 199 9.61 3.83 -2.40
CA GLU A 199 10.45 2.65 -2.20
C GLU A 199 10.13 1.56 -3.23
N ILE A 200 8.85 1.28 -3.47
CA ILE A 200 8.40 0.29 -4.46
C ILE A 200 8.75 0.75 -5.89
N GLU A 201 8.53 2.02 -6.21
CA GLU A 201 8.89 2.57 -7.53
C GLU A 201 10.38 2.42 -7.80
N ALA A 202 11.22 2.79 -6.83
CA ALA A 202 12.67 2.65 -6.96
C ALA A 202 13.10 1.19 -7.19
N GLU A 203 12.40 0.22 -6.60
CA GLU A 203 12.69 -1.21 -6.76
C GLU A 203 12.24 -1.72 -8.14
N ILE A 204 11.04 -1.37 -8.58
CA ILE A 204 10.49 -1.79 -9.88
C ILE A 204 11.30 -1.22 -11.05
N LEU A 205 11.83 0.00 -10.92
CA LEU A 205 12.60 0.65 -11.97
C LEU A 205 14.09 0.21 -12.02
N LYS A 206 14.59 -0.49 -11.00
CA LYS A 206 15.94 -1.05 -10.98
C LYS A 206 16.07 -2.37 -11.74
N LEU A 207 14.96 -3.08 -11.92
CA LEU A 207 14.90 -4.35 -12.63
C LEU A 207 14.91 -4.12 -14.14
#